data_a7ea113eed1b0cb915072c2b5dc230b1
#
_entry.id   a7ea113eed1b0cb915072c2b5dc230b1
#
_cell.length_a   1.000
_cell.length_b   1.000
_cell.length_c   1.000
_cell.angle_alpha   90.00
_cell.angle_beta   90.00
_cell.angle_gamma   90.00
#
_symmetry.space_group_name_H-M   'P 1'
#
loop_
_entity.id
_entity.type
_entity.pdbx_description
1 polymer ?
#
loop_
_entity_poly.entity_id
_entity_poly.type
_entity_poly.pdbx_seq_one_letter_code
_entity_poly.pdbx_strand_id
1 'polypeptide(L)'
;MPAENHTTLTPDTPVRYLKGVGPKTAERFEKLGIVTLADLLCHYPRRYIDFTKPYSIAEAPTDVECVVRAEVFAKPGGRILPGGRRMERITAGDDVSSLEITWFNNPYAAQKLQLGQEYYFQGIVTGGMLRRQMVNPQVRTAEQIKASPFEAVYPQTEGLTSNAIAKCVRQLLPHAELLPDPLPPEMLAKYRLLSKADAVRAIHCPATEEQAYAARRRLIYEAVSYTHLRAHETDQYL
;
A
#
# COMPACT_ATOMS: atom_id res chain seq x y z
N MET A 1 32.74 -0.17 -20.46
CA MET A 1 32.06 0.43 -19.32
C MET A 1 30.90 1.23 -19.88
N PRO A 2 29.63 0.80 -19.78
CA PRO A 2 28.52 1.68 -20.12
C PRO A 2 28.39 2.73 -19.02
N ALA A 3 28.38 4.00 -19.43
CA ALA A 3 28.16 5.14 -18.55
C ALA A 3 26.80 4.99 -17.86
N GLU A 4 26.78 4.93 -16.54
CA GLU A 4 25.56 5.10 -15.77
C GLU A 4 25.10 6.55 -15.99
N ASN A 5 24.10 6.69 -16.88
CA ASN A 5 23.34 7.92 -17.00
C ASN A 5 22.59 8.14 -15.69
N HIS A 6 23.19 8.85 -14.75
CA HIS A 6 22.50 9.45 -13.61
C HIS A 6 21.56 10.53 -14.16
N THR A 7 20.41 10.12 -14.69
CA THR A 7 19.36 11.07 -15.02
C THR A 7 18.94 11.71 -13.70
N THR A 8 19.27 12.96 -13.50
CA THR A 8 18.83 13.72 -12.33
C THR A 8 17.31 13.71 -12.31
N LEU A 9 16.73 13.10 -11.28
CA LEU A 9 15.27 13.04 -11.13
C LEU A 9 14.74 14.45 -10.87
N THR A 10 13.71 14.83 -11.58
CA THR A 10 12.97 16.09 -11.40
C THR A 10 11.50 15.78 -11.16
N PRO A 11 10.70 16.71 -10.60
CA PRO A 11 9.26 16.52 -10.43
C PRO A 11 8.56 16.12 -11.72
N ASP A 12 8.96 16.74 -12.84
CA ASP A 12 8.37 16.56 -14.17
C ASP A 12 8.90 15.33 -14.92
N THR A 13 9.85 14.60 -14.34
CA THR A 13 10.36 13.37 -14.96
C THR A 13 9.20 12.39 -15.18
N PRO A 14 8.98 11.89 -16.41
CA PRO A 14 7.91 10.94 -16.69
C PRO A 14 8.02 9.64 -15.89
N VAL A 15 6.90 9.13 -15.39
CA VAL A 15 6.82 7.92 -14.54
C VAL A 15 7.40 6.67 -15.23
N ARG A 16 7.45 6.63 -16.57
CA ARG A 16 8.02 5.53 -17.35
C ARG A 16 9.51 5.30 -17.12
N TYR A 17 10.23 6.28 -16.59
CA TYR A 17 11.67 6.16 -16.27
C TYR A 17 11.92 5.52 -14.89
N LEU A 18 10.85 5.30 -14.12
CA LEU A 18 10.96 4.60 -12.85
C LEU A 18 11.22 3.10 -13.08
N LYS A 19 12.11 2.53 -12.27
CA LYS A 19 12.45 1.10 -12.37
C LYS A 19 11.22 0.22 -12.20
N GLY A 20 10.96 -0.64 -13.18
CA GLY A 20 9.80 -1.55 -13.19
C GLY A 20 8.54 -0.98 -13.85
N VAL A 21 8.60 0.25 -14.37
CA VAL A 21 7.51 0.85 -15.15
C VAL A 21 7.84 0.77 -16.64
N GLY A 22 7.32 -0.27 -17.29
CA GLY A 22 7.40 -0.40 -18.76
C GLY A 22 6.27 0.38 -19.46
N PRO A 23 6.29 0.44 -20.82
CA PRO A 23 5.31 1.22 -21.60
C PRO A 23 3.85 0.92 -21.23
N LYS A 24 3.46 -0.36 -21.16
CA LYS A 24 2.10 -0.77 -20.76
C LYS A 24 1.72 -0.35 -19.34
N THR A 25 2.68 -0.28 -18.44
CA THR A 25 2.44 0.17 -17.07
C THR A 25 2.31 1.69 -17.01
N ALA A 26 3.10 2.42 -17.80
CA ALA A 26 2.98 3.87 -17.95
C ALA A 26 1.60 4.29 -18.48
N GLU A 27 1.10 3.63 -19.54
CA GLU A 27 -0.26 3.84 -20.08
C GLU A 27 -1.35 3.63 -19.00
N ARG A 28 -1.15 2.67 -18.10
CA ARG A 28 -2.08 2.44 -16.98
C ARG A 28 -2.00 3.53 -15.92
N PHE A 29 -0.81 4.05 -15.66
CA PHE A 29 -0.64 5.22 -14.79
C PHE A 29 -1.32 6.45 -15.39
N GLU A 30 -1.22 6.68 -16.69
CA GLU A 30 -1.90 7.78 -17.38
C GLU A 30 -3.43 7.72 -17.22
N LYS A 31 -4.04 6.51 -17.21
CA LYS A 31 -5.48 6.34 -16.91
C LYS A 31 -5.87 6.79 -15.51
N LEU A 32 -4.93 6.87 -14.59
CA LEU A 32 -5.11 7.42 -13.24
C LEU A 32 -4.73 8.91 -13.14
N GLY A 33 -4.36 9.53 -14.28
CA GLY A 33 -3.87 10.91 -14.31
C GLY A 33 -2.43 11.06 -13.82
N ILE A 34 -1.65 9.96 -13.77
CA ILE A 34 -0.28 9.95 -13.28
C ILE A 34 0.66 9.88 -14.48
N VAL A 35 1.32 10.98 -14.81
CA VAL A 35 2.25 11.12 -15.93
C VAL A 35 3.68 11.31 -15.43
N THR A 36 3.86 12.08 -14.36
CA THR A 36 5.16 12.47 -13.80
C THR A 36 5.43 11.82 -12.44
N LEU A 37 6.66 11.97 -11.95
CA LEU A 37 7.04 11.54 -10.60
C LEU A 37 6.30 12.35 -9.52
N ALA A 38 6.06 13.64 -9.78
CA ALA A 38 5.27 14.48 -8.89
C ALA A 38 3.83 13.98 -8.76
N ASP A 39 3.19 13.62 -9.89
CA ASP A 39 1.84 13.05 -9.86
C ASP A 39 1.79 11.77 -9.03
N LEU A 40 2.80 10.90 -9.19
CA LEU A 40 2.87 9.65 -8.43
C LEU A 40 3.05 9.89 -6.93
N LEU A 41 3.88 10.85 -6.51
CA LEU A 41 4.03 11.25 -5.11
C LEU A 41 2.80 11.97 -4.55
N CYS A 42 1.98 12.56 -5.41
CA CYS A 42 0.71 13.18 -5.04
C CYS A 42 -0.50 12.23 -5.15
N HIS A 43 -0.29 10.99 -5.62
CA HIS A 43 -1.34 9.98 -5.68
C HIS A 43 -1.53 9.34 -4.31
N TYR A 44 -2.25 10.03 -3.42
CA TYR A 44 -2.40 9.64 -2.01
C TYR A 44 -3.27 8.41 -1.82
N PRO A 45 -2.99 7.59 -0.77
CA PRO A 45 -3.81 6.44 -0.45
C PRO A 45 -5.21 6.85 0.03
N ARG A 46 -6.21 6.04 -0.27
CA ARG A 46 -7.60 6.22 0.22
C ARG A 46 -7.79 5.77 1.66
N ARG A 47 -7.07 4.72 2.05
CA ARG A 47 -7.13 4.10 3.39
C ARG A 47 -5.86 3.33 3.67
N TYR A 48 -5.74 2.87 4.90
CA TYR A 48 -4.67 1.97 5.33
C TYR A 48 -5.26 0.66 5.82
N ILE A 49 -4.49 -0.41 5.65
CA ILE A 49 -4.69 -1.67 6.33
C ILE A 49 -3.77 -1.66 7.54
N ASP A 50 -4.35 -1.81 8.71
CA ASP A 50 -3.64 -1.83 9.99
C ASP A 50 -3.29 -3.27 10.36
N PHE A 51 -2.00 -3.58 10.35
CA PHE A 51 -1.48 -4.89 10.78
C PHE A 51 -1.19 -4.97 12.27
N THR A 52 -1.31 -3.86 13.01
CA THR A 52 -1.04 -3.85 14.45
C THR A 52 -2.19 -4.42 15.27
N LYS A 53 -3.39 -4.50 14.68
CA LYS A 53 -4.63 -4.97 15.29
C LYS A 53 -5.22 -6.15 14.51
N PRO A 54 -4.51 -7.29 14.42
CA PRO A 54 -5.03 -8.46 13.72
C PRO A 54 -6.18 -9.09 14.51
N TYR A 55 -7.13 -9.65 13.79
CA TYR A 55 -8.18 -10.47 14.38
C TYR A 55 -7.66 -11.88 14.71
N SER A 56 -8.24 -12.50 15.74
CA SER A 56 -8.24 -13.97 15.85
C SER A 56 -9.09 -14.57 14.72
N ILE A 57 -8.88 -15.86 14.43
CA ILE A 57 -9.68 -16.52 13.38
C ILE A 57 -11.17 -16.48 13.73
N ALA A 58 -11.52 -16.68 14.99
CA ALA A 58 -12.93 -16.70 15.44
C ALA A 58 -13.62 -15.35 15.30
N GLU A 59 -12.92 -14.25 15.60
CA GLU A 59 -13.48 -12.88 15.60
C GLU A 59 -13.40 -12.20 14.23
N ALA A 60 -12.66 -12.76 13.28
CA ALA A 60 -12.50 -12.17 11.95
C ALA A 60 -13.85 -11.99 11.27
N PRO A 61 -14.19 -10.78 10.79
CA PRO A 61 -15.43 -10.54 10.05
C PRO A 61 -15.44 -11.34 8.75
N THR A 62 -16.62 -11.84 8.36
CA THR A 62 -16.81 -12.52 7.08
C THR A 62 -17.14 -11.52 5.98
N ASP A 63 -16.70 -11.83 4.75
CA ASP A 63 -16.97 -11.06 3.53
C ASP A 63 -16.41 -9.62 3.55
N VAL A 64 -15.55 -9.32 4.51
CA VAL A 64 -14.84 -8.04 4.65
C VAL A 64 -13.33 -8.30 4.68
N GLU A 65 -12.56 -7.43 4.03
CA GLU A 65 -11.11 -7.51 4.07
C GLU A 65 -10.58 -7.21 5.47
N CYS A 66 -9.84 -8.14 6.04
CA CYS A 66 -9.27 -8.05 7.39
C CYS A 66 -7.88 -8.68 7.44
N VAL A 67 -7.19 -8.49 8.54
CA VAL A 67 -5.92 -9.13 8.87
C VAL A 67 -6.17 -10.17 9.95
N VAL A 68 -5.77 -11.41 9.69
CA VAL A 68 -5.85 -12.52 10.65
C VAL A 68 -4.45 -12.97 11.03
N ARG A 69 -4.20 -13.15 12.33
CA ARG A 69 -2.97 -13.72 12.84
C ARG A 69 -3.16 -15.21 13.10
N ALA A 70 -2.30 -16.06 12.53
CA ALA A 70 -2.41 -17.50 12.70
C ALA A 70 -1.07 -18.20 12.46
N GLU A 71 -0.86 -19.35 13.13
CA GLU A 71 0.28 -20.24 12.95
C GLU A 71 0.00 -21.27 11.85
N VAL A 72 0.98 -21.54 11.00
CA VAL A 72 0.86 -22.55 9.95
C VAL A 72 1.17 -23.93 10.52
N PHE A 73 0.18 -24.84 10.58
CA PHE A 73 0.37 -26.19 11.12
C PHE A 73 0.24 -27.31 10.09
N ALA A 74 -0.32 -27.05 8.89
CA ALA A 74 -0.35 -28.07 7.85
C ALA A 74 -0.17 -27.47 6.44
N LYS A 75 0.60 -28.19 5.62
CA LYS A 75 0.86 -27.86 4.21
C LYS A 75 0.62 -29.11 3.36
N PRO A 76 -0.63 -29.45 3.03
CA PRO A 76 -0.97 -30.67 2.31
C PRO A 76 -0.44 -30.74 0.87
N GLY A 77 0.16 -29.66 0.38
CA GLY A 77 0.76 -29.62 -0.95
C GLY A 77 -0.19 -29.06 -2.01
N GLY A 78 0.39 -28.82 -3.20
CA GLY A 78 -0.32 -28.28 -4.33
C GLY A 78 -1.03 -29.33 -5.18
N ARG A 79 -2.09 -28.93 -5.85
CA ARG A 79 -2.82 -29.72 -6.85
C ARG A 79 -2.94 -28.93 -8.15
N ILE A 80 -2.91 -29.68 -9.26
CA ILE A 80 -3.28 -29.12 -10.57
C ILE A 80 -4.75 -29.46 -10.81
N LEU A 81 -5.57 -28.43 -10.95
CA LEU A 81 -7.00 -28.55 -11.25
C LEU A 81 -7.23 -28.74 -12.76
N PRO A 82 -8.41 -29.23 -13.17
CA PRO A 82 -8.83 -29.25 -14.57
C PRO A 82 -8.66 -27.85 -15.19
N GLY A 83 -8.08 -27.77 -16.40
CA GLY A 83 -7.72 -26.52 -17.06
C GLY A 83 -6.36 -25.95 -16.68
N GLY A 84 -5.49 -26.73 -16.01
CA GLY A 84 -4.09 -26.38 -15.76
C GLY A 84 -3.88 -25.36 -14.61
N ARG A 85 -4.92 -25.00 -13.88
CA ARG A 85 -4.79 -24.10 -12.71
C ARG A 85 -4.07 -24.80 -11.56
N ARG A 86 -3.03 -24.17 -11.09
CA ARG A 86 -2.32 -24.63 -9.90
C ARG A 86 -3.00 -24.11 -8.65
N MET A 87 -3.25 -24.97 -7.68
CA MET A 87 -3.83 -24.63 -6.38
C MET A 87 -2.90 -25.11 -5.28
N GLU A 88 -2.49 -24.19 -4.43
CA GLU A 88 -1.73 -24.48 -3.20
C GLU A 88 -2.62 -24.25 -2.00
N ARG A 89 -2.56 -25.14 -1.01
CA ARG A 89 -3.36 -25.06 0.20
C ARG A 89 -2.49 -25.22 1.43
N ILE A 90 -2.84 -24.46 2.45
CA ILE A 90 -2.31 -24.65 3.81
C ILE A 90 -3.46 -24.60 4.80
N THR A 91 -3.20 -25.09 6.01
CA THR A 91 -4.06 -24.85 7.15
C THR A 91 -3.26 -24.08 8.20
N ALA A 92 -3.80 -22.95 8.62
CA ALA A 92 -3.30 -22.15 9.72
C ALA A 92 -4.32 -22.19 10.87
N GLY A 93 -3.89 -21.88 12.07
CA GLY A 93 -4.76 -21.90 13.24
C GLY A 93 -4.29 -20.95 14.32
N ASP A 94 -5.19 -20.70 15.25
CA ASP A 94 -4.93 -20.13 16.56
C ASP A 94 -5.34 -21.16 17.63
N ASP A 95 -5.33 -20.80 18.91
CA ASP A 95 -5.61 -21.72 20.01
C ASP A 95 -7.02 -22.35 19.95
N VAL A 96 -7.94 -21.79 19.18
CA VAL A 96 -9.38 -22.13 19.19
C VAL A 96 -9.90 -22.56 17.83
N SER A 97 -9.38 -22.00 16.75
CA SER A 97 -9.98 -22.09 15.41
C SER A 97 -8.96 -22.40 14.33
N SER A 98 -9.44 -22.86 13.18
CA SER A 98 -8.60 -23.12 12.00
C SER A 98 -9.07 -22.32 10.79
N LEU A 99 -8.13 -21.95 9.94
CA LEU A 99 -8.31 -21.19 8.70
C LEU A 99 -7.68 -21.97 7.55
N GLU A 100 -8.50 -22.38 6.58
CA GLU A 100 -8.02 -22.96 5.34
C GLU A 100 -7.64 -21.86 4.37
N ILE A 101 -6.40 -21.83 3.92
CA ILE A 101 -5.87 -20.81 3.04
C ILE A 101 -5.51 -21.42 1.71
N THR A 102 -6.01 -20.85 0.61
CA THR A 102 -5.80 -21.35 -0.74
C THR A 102 -5.24 -20.26 -1.65
N TRP A 103 -4.17 -20.58 -2.38
CA TRP A 103 -3.66 -19.75 -3.48
C TRP A 103 -3.88 -20.42 -4.82
N PHE A 104 -4.36 -19.64 -5.77
CA PHE A 104 -4.47 -20.05 -7.16
C PHE A 104 -3.37 -19.41 -7.99
N ASN A 105 -2.70 -20.22 -8.84
CA ASN A 105 -1.64 -19.78 -9.76
C ASN A 105 -0.45 -19.08 -9.08
N ASN A 106 -0.26 -19.29 -7.78
CA ASN A 106 0.86 -18.76 -7.02
C ASN A 106 1.52 -19.84 -6.15
N PRO A 107 2.32 -20.74 -6.75
CA PRO A 107 2.95 -21.84 -6.02
C PRO A 107 3.95 -21.38 -4.96
N TYR A 108 4.54 -20.20 -5.15
CA TYR A 108 5.57 -19.68 -4.25
C TYR A 108 5.01 -19.14 -2.92
N ALA A 109 3.73 -18.79 -2.87
CA ALA A 109 3.13 -18.21 -1.66
C ALA A 109 3.18 -19.20 -0.49
N ALA A 110 2.71 -20.44 -0.70
CA ALA A 110 2.72 -21.50 0.32
C ALA A 110 4.13 -22.01 0.62
N GLN A 111 5.04 -22.04 -0.38
CA GLN A 111 6.40 -22.57 -0.21
C GLN A 111 7.24 -21.74 0.77
N LYS A 112 7.06 -20.43 0.79
CA LYS A 112 7.80 -19.52 1.67
C LYS A 112 7.41 -19.62 3.14
N LEU A 113 6.26 -20.21 3.45
CA LEU A 113 5.78 -20.34 4.82
C LEU A 113 6.41 -21.56 5.50
N GLN A 114 6.70 -21.45 6.78
CA GLN A 114 7.27 -22.52 7.59
C GLN A 114 6.20 -23.07 8.54
N LEU A 115 6.22 -24.38 8.78
CA LEU A 115 5.38 -25.02 9.79
C LEU A 115 5.79 -24.56 11.19
N GLY A 116 4.81 -24.35 12.06
CA GLY A 116 5.06 -23.88 13.42
C GLY A 116 5.41 -22.39 13.51
N GLN A 117 5.29 -21.65 12.43
CA GLN A 117 5.55 -20.22 12.42
C GLN A 117 4.27 -19.41 12.25
N GLU A 118 4.17 -18.30 13.00
CA GLU A 118 3.07 -17.36 12.95
C GLU A 118 3.24 -16.37 11.80
N TYR A 119 2.12 -16.10 11.12
CA TYR A 119 2.03 -15.15 10.02
C TYR A 119 0.75 -14.31 10.14
N TYR A 120 0.74 -13.21 9.42
CA TYR A 120 -0.40 -12.32 9.29
C TYR A 120 -0.95 -12.43 7.87
N PHE A 121 -2.19 -12.86 7.77
CA PHE A 121 -2.89 -13.10 6.51
C PHE A 121 -3.90 -11.99 6.27
N GLN A 122 -3.71 -11.24 5.21
CA GLN A 122 -4.63 -10.16 4.80
C GLN A 122 -5.49 -10.67 3.64
N GLY A 123 -6.77 -10.59 3.81
CA GLY A 123 -7.73 -11.00 2.78
C GLY A 123 -9.16 -11.02 3.31
N ILE A 124 -10.04 -11.62 2.54
CA ILE A 124 -11.45 -11.78 2.91
C ILE A 124 -11.63 -13.17 3.49
N VAL A 125 -12.11 -13.24 4.73
CA VAL A 125 -12.51 -14.48 5.37
C VAL A 125 -13.91 -14.84 4.90
N THR A 126 -14.08 -16.08 4.45
CA THR A 126 -15.38 -16.65 4.01
C THR A 126 -15.68 -17.93 4.77
N GLY A 127 -16.94 -18.40 4.69
CA GLY A 127 -17.39 -19.62 5.35
C GLY A 127 -17.94 -19.38 6.76
N GLY A 128 -18.50 -20.43 7.35
CA GLY A 128 -19.07 -20.39 8.70
C GLY A 128 -18.01 -20.63 9.79
N MET A 129 -18.44 -20.57 11.07
CA MET A 129 -17.54 -20.70 12.23
C MET A 129 -16.74 -22.01 12.26
N LEU A 130 -17.28 -23.11 11.73
CA LEU A 130 -16.63 -24.41 11.71
C LEU A 130 -15.63 -24.58 10.55
N ARG A 131 -15.75 -23.78 9.51
CA ARG A 131 -14.87 -23.89 8.33
C ARG A 131 -14.64 -22.50 7.74
N ARG A 132 -13.65 -21.82 8.26
CA ARG A 132 -13.21 -20.52 7.75
C ARG A 132 -12.20 -20.71 6.65
N GLN A 133 -12.32 -19.90 5.61
CA GLN A 133 -11.47 -19.97 4.42
C GLN A 133 -11.00 -18.59 3.99
N MET A 134 -9.81 -18.51 3.39
CA MET A 134 -9.28 -17.31 2.77
C MET A 134 -8.61 -17.65 1.45
N VAL A 135 -8.91 -16.88 0.41
CA VAL A 135 -8.40 -17.13 -0.95
C VAL A 135 -7.42 -16.02 -1.34
N ASN A 136 -6.25 -16.44 -1.82
CA ASN A 136 -5.18 -15.55 -2.27
C ASN A 136 -4.81 -14.43 -1.28
N PRO A 137 -4.68 -14.69 0.03
CA PRO A 137 -4.28 -13.65 0.95
C PRO A 137 -2.86 -13.15 0.66
N GLN A 138 -2.62 -11.89 1.03
CA GLN A 138 -1.27 -11.41 1.24
C GLN A 138 -0.77 -11.91 2.58
N VAL A 139 0.54 -12.21 2.66
CA VAL A 139 1.15 -12.74 3.88
C VAL A 139 2.30 -11.87 4.31
N ARG A 140 2.38 -11.58 5.59
CA ARG A 140 3.49 -10.85 6.21
C ARG A 140 4.02 -11.56 7.43
N THR A 141 5.31 -11.41 7.69
CA THR A 141 5.95 -11.80 8.95
C THR A 141 5.87 -10.69 9.99
N ALA A 142 6.09 -11.02 11.26
CA ALA A 142 6.14 -10.03 12.33
C ALA A 142 7.22 -8.95 12.10
N GLU A 143 8.38 -9.32 11.51
CA GLU A 143 9.44 -8.38 11.18
C GLU A 143 8.99 -7.37 10.10
N GLN A 144 8.28 -7.84 9.10
CA GLN A 144 7.74 -6.98 8.05
C GLN A 144 6.71 -5.98 8.59
N ILE A 145 5.90 -6.41 9.57
CA ILE A 145 4.93 -5.53 10.23
C ILE A 145 5.63 -4.50 11.11
N LYS A 146 6.66 -4.90 11.88
CA LYS A 146 7.47 -3.94 12.65
C LYS A 146 8.10 -2.87 11.76
N ALA A 147 8.55 -3.23 10.57
CA ALA A 147 9.14 -2.29 9.62
C ALA A 147 8.09 -1.40 8.93
N SER A 148 6.87 -1.90 8.71
CA SER A 148 5.78 -1.16 8.03
C SER A 148 4.42 -1.65 8.54
N PRO A 149 3.94 -1.09 9.66
CA PRO A 149 2.73 -1.57 10.32
C PRO A 149 1.44 -1.24 9.56
N PHE A 150 1.48 -0.23 8.69
CA PHE A 150 0.35 0.19 7.88
C PHE A 150 0.64 -0.02 6.40
N GLU A 151 -0.32 -0.61 5.69
CA GLU A 151 -0.27 -0.71 4.24
C GLU A 151 -1.20 0.29 3.59
N ALA A 152 -0.62 1.18 2.79
CA ALA A 152 -1.37 2.15 2.02
C ALA A 152 -2.14 1.49 0.87
N VAL A 153 -3.45 1.73 0.79
CA VAL A 153 -4.32 1.25 -0.28
C VAL A 153 -4.62 2.40 -1.24
N TYR A 154 -4.13 2.26 -2.46
CA TYR A 154 -4.24 3.29 -3.49
C TYR A 154 -5.48 3.11 -4.38
N PRO A 155 -6.02 4.20 -4.95
CA PRO A 155 -6.89 4.12 -6.11
C PRO A 155 -6.18 3.35 -7.23
N GLN A 156 -6.88 2.38 -7.82
CA GLN A 156 -6.30 1.49 -8.84
C GLN A 156 -7.14 1.49 -10.11
N THR A 157 -6.56 0.99 -11.19
CA THR A 157 -7.24 0.78 -12.46
C THR A 157 -6.97 -0.64 -12.97
N GLU A 158 -7.65 -1.04 -14.03
CA GLU A 158 -7.47 -2.37 -14.62
C GLU A 158 -6.00 -2.65 -14.96
N GLY A 159 -5.49 -3.76 -14.43
CA GLY A 159 -4.12 -4.21 -14.64
C GLY A 159 -3.04 -3.40 -13.88
N LEU A 160 -3.41 -2.43 -13.01
CA LEU A 160 -2.50 -1.73 -12.12
C LEU A 160 -3.03 -1.80 -10.69
N THR A 161 -2.49 -2.72 -9.91
CA THR A 161 -2.92 -2.97 -8.52
C THR A 161 -2.33 -1.96 -7.54
N SER A 162 -3.00 -1.78 -6.40
CA SER A 162 -2.51 -0.95 -5.28
C SER A 162 -1.06 -1.32 -4.87
N ASN A 163 -0.73 -2.61 -4.82
CA ASN A 163 0.62 -3.07 -4.50
C ASN A 163 1.67 -2.66 -5.54
N ALA A 164 1.31 -2.66 -6.83
CA ALA A 164 2.22 -2.20 -7.88
C ALA A 164 2.47 -0.69 -7.73
N ILE A 165 1.43 0.09 -7.45
CA ILE A 165 1.54 1.53 -7.17
C ILE A 165 2.40 1.76 -5.93
N ALA A 166 2.11 1.07 -4.81
CA ALA A 166 2.88 1.18 -3.58
C ALA A 166 4.39 0.91 -3.78
N LYS A 167 4.72 -0.08 -4.62
CA LYS A 167 6.11 -0.41 -4.94
C LYS A 167 6.80 0.73 -5.70
N CYS A 168 6.11 1.38 -6.62
CA CYS A 168 6.64 2.52 -7.37
C CYS A 168 6.79 3.75 -6.46
N VAL A 169 5.80 4.04 -5.63
CA VAL A 169 5.85 5.14 -4.65
C VAL A 169 7.03 4.98 -3.71
N ARG A 170 7.23 3.80 -3.12
CA ARG A 170 8.33 3.54 -2.17
C ARG A 170 9.72 3.83 -2.77
N GLN A 171 9.90 3.65 -4.08
CA GLN A 171 11.16 4.00 -4.75
C GLN A 171 11.42 5.51 -4.77
N LEU A 172 10.34 6.31 -4.74
CA LEU A 172 10.42 7.78 -4.81
C LEU A 172 10.43 8.46 -3.44
N LEU A 173 10.00 7.78 -2.37
CA LEU A 173 9.95 8.40 -1.03
C LEU A 173 11.29 9.00 -0.56
N PRO A 174 12.47 8.42 -0.86
CA PRO A 174 13.75 9.07 -0.57
C PRO A 174 13.94 10.42 -1.28
N HIS A 175 13.20 10.64 -2.35
CA HIS A 175 13.25 11.85 -3.19
C HIS A 175 12.02 12.75 -3.00
N ALA A 176 11.33 12.67 -1.86
CA ALA A 176 10.12 13.48 -1.61
C ALA A 176 10.39 14.99 -1.63
N GLU A 177 11.65 15.42 -1.46
CA GLU A 177 12.11 16.81 -1.62
C GLU A 177 11.99 17.33 -3.06
N LEU A 178 11.77 16.47 -4.04
CA LEU A 178 11.44 16.90 -5.41
C LEU A 178 10.16 17.76 -5.44
N LEU A 179 9.25 17.54 -4.49
CA LEU A 179 8.05 18.35 -4.37
C LEU A 179 8.36 19.64 -3.60
N PRO A 180 8.25 20.81 -4.24
CA PRO A 180 8.43 22.10 -3.54
C PRO A 180 7.38 22.25 -2.44
N ASP A 181 7.76 22.85 -1.33
CA ASP A 181 6.81 23.20 -0.28
C ASP A 181 6.18 24.58 -0.60
N PRO A 182 4.88 24.64 -0.85
CA PRO A 182 4.21 25.91 -1.16
C PRO A 182 3.93 26.76 0.07
N LEU A 183 4.10 26.20 1.30
CA LEU A 183 3.84 26.95 2.54
C LEU A 183 5.12 27.54 3.11
N PRO A 184 5.10 28.83 3.51
CA PRO A 184 6.22 29.48 4.16
C PRO A 184 6.58 28.81 5.50
N PRO A 185 7.87 28.82 5.91
CA PRO A 185 8.32 28.21 7.18
C PRO A 185 7.58 28.74 8.41
N GLU A 186 7.21 30.05 8.41
CA GLU A 186 6.47 30.69 9.51
C GLU A 186 5.07 30.07 9.68
N MET A 187 4.41 29.69 8.57
CA MET A 187 3.12 29.02 8.62
C MET A 187 3.25 27.59 9.13
N LEU A 188 4.28 26.87 8.69
CA LEU A 188 4.56 25.52 9.18
C LEU A 188 4.74 25.55 10.70
N ALA A 189 5.55 26.49 11.22
CA ALA A 189 5.80 26.65 12.64
C ALA A 189 4.52 27.06 13.41
N LYS A 190 3.82 28.09 12.93
CA LYS A 190 2.60 28.63 13.58
C LYS A 190 1.52 27.58 13.76
N TYR A 191 1.30 26.74 12.75
CA TYR A 191 0.24 25.74 12.75
C TYR A 191 0.75 24.33 13.09
N ARG A 192 2.03 24.18 13.43
CA ARG A 192 2.68 22.90 13.74
C ARG A 192 2.40 21.87 12.64
N LEU A 193 2.66 22.24 11.40
CA LEU A 193 2.49 21.41 10.23
C LEU A 193 3.82 20.75 9.84
N LEU A 194 3.75 19.56 9.27
CA LEU A 194 4.90 18.90 8.65
C LEU A 194 5.37 19.67 7.41
N SER A 195 6.65 19.52 7.05
CA SER A 195 7.11 19.91 5.72
C SER A 195 6.36 19.12 4.63
N LYS A 196 6.37 19.60 3.38
CA LYS A 196 5.78 18.85 2.25
C LYS A 196 6.39 17.47 2.12
N ALA A 197 7.71 17.38 2.14
CA ALA A 197 8.43 16.11 2.01
C ALA A 197 8.10 15.12 3.13
N ASP A 198 8.07 15.58 4.40
CA ASP A 198 7.73 14.73 5.53
C ASP A 198 6.27 14.29 5.50
N ALA A 199 5.36 15.17 5.11
CA ALA A 199 3.96 14.82 4.94
C ALA A 199 3.76 13.76 3.84
N VAL A 200 4.46 13.89 2.72
CA VAL A 200 4.42 12.91 1.64
C VAL A 200 4.98 11.56 2.09
N ARG A 201 6.10 11.54 2.81
CA ARG A 201 6.62 10.28 3.37
C ARG A 201 5.63 9.64 4.34
N ALA A 202 5.10 10.42 5.27
CA ALA A 202 4.20 9.93 6.30
C ALA A 202 2.82 9.52 5.76
N ILE A 203 2.28 10.16 4.71
CA ILE A 203 1.01 9.74 4.11
C ILE A 203 1.15 8.43 3.33
N HIS A 204 2.30 8.12 2.78
CA HIS A 204 2.53 6.90 2.03
C HIS A 204 3.02 5.73 2.89
N CYS A 205 3.81 6.00 3.93
CA CYS A 205 4.40 5.00 4.82
C CYS A 205 4.38 5.47 6.28
N PRO A 206 3.21 5.60 6.90
CA PRO A 206 3.14 6.00 8.30
C PRO A 206 3.64 4.88 9.21
N ALA A 207 4.37 5.25 10.25
CA ALA A 207 4.75 4.31 11.32
C ALA A 207 3.68 4.25 12.42
N THR A 208 2.84 5.29 12.56
CA THR A 208 1.75 5.36 13.52
C THR A 208 0.51 6.03 12.92
N GLU A 209 -0.65 5.84 13.56
CA GLU A 209 -1.89 6.53 13.18
C GLU A 209 -1.74 8.05 13.29
N GLU A 210 -1.02 8.53 14.31
CA GLU A 210 -0.77 9.96 14.53
C GLU A 210 0.05 10.57 13.40
N GLN A 211 1.04 9.85 12.88
CA GLN A 211 1.82 10.30 11.72
C GLN A 211 0.95 10.40 10.47
N ALA A 212 0.10 9.40 10.21
CA ALA A 212 -0.85 9.44 9.10
C ALA A 212 -1.82 10.63 9.22
N TYR A 213 -2.31 10.88 10.43
CA TYR A 213 -3.18 12.02 10.73
C TYR A 213 -2.48 13.36 10.51
N ALA A 214 -1.25 13.53 11.05
CA ALA A 214 -0.46 14.75 10.88
C ALA A 214 -0.16 15.04 9.40
N ALA A 215 0.20 14.01 8.64
CA ALA A 215 0.41 14.11 7.19
C ALA A 215 -0.86 14.54 6.46
N ARG A 216 -1.99 13.88 6.74
CA ARG A 216 -3.28 14.21 6.14
C ARG A 216 -3.70 15.65 6.46
N ARG A 217 -3.55 16.07 7.72
CA ARG A 217 -3.84 17.44 8.15
C ARG A 217 -3.02 18.47 7.36
N ARG A 218 -1.72 18.21 7.16
CA ARG A 218 -0.83 19.07 6.37
C ARG A 218 -1.31 19.19 4.92
N LEU A 219 -1.64 18.07 4.28
CA LEU A 219 -2.07 18.05 2.88
C LEU A 219 -3.44 18.71 2.67
N ILE A 220 -4.37 18.53 3.61
CA ILE A 220 -5.67 19.21 3.61
C ILE A 220 -5.48 20.73 3.76
N TYR A 221 -4.61 21.16 4.70
CA TYR A 221 -4.32 22.57 4.89
C TYR A 221 -3.78 23.22 3.61
N GLU A 222 -2.87 22.56 2.91
CA GLU A 222 -2.34 23.01 1.63
C GLU A 222 -3.44 23.15 0.57
N ALA A 223 -4.28 22.13 0.41
CA ALA A 223 -5.36 22.14 -0.57
C ALA A 223 -6.36 23.28 -0.33
N VAL A 224 -6.74 23.53 0.93
CA VAL A 224 -7.67 24.60 1.30
C VAL A 224 -7.03 25.97 1.12
N SER A 225 -5.76 26.14 1.52
CA SER A 225 -5.05 27.42 1.36
C SER A 225 -4.89 27.80 -0.11
N TYR A 226 -4.59 26.82 -0.97
CA TYR A 226 -4.45 27.06 -2.41
C TYR A 226 -5.78 27.47 -3.07
N THR A 227 -6.88 26.82 -2.70
CA THR A 227 -8.22 27.17 -3.23
C THR A 227 -8.65 28.55 -2.78
N HIS A 228 -8.33 28.97 -1.55
CA HIS A 228 -8.67 30.28 -1.02
C HIS A 228 -7.87 31.41 -1.70
N LEU A 229 -6.57 31.20 -1.93
CA LEU A 229 -5.72 32.15 -2.66
C LEU A 229 -6.19 32.32 -4.09
N ARG A 230 -6.54 31.25 -4.80
CA ARG A 230 -7.06 31.34 -6.17
C ARG A 230 -8.41 32.06 -6.25
N ALA A 231 -9.30 31.85 -5.27
CA ALA A 231 -10.57 32.57 -5.23
C ALA A 231 -10.36 34.09 -5.09
N HIS A 232 -9.42 34.52 -4.25
CA HIS A 232 -9.07 35.92 -4.08
C HIS A 232 -8.40 36.54 -5.33
N GLU A 233 -7.59 35.77 -6.06
CA GLU A 233 -6.97 36.27 -7.31
C GLU A 233 -8.03 36.50 -8.41
N THR A 234 -9.05 35.64 -8.48
CA THR A 234 -10.14 35.77 -9.47
C THR A 234 -11.08 36.95 -9.15
N ASP A 235 -11.29 37.27 -7.87
CA ASP A 235 -12.14 38.41 -7.45
C ASP A 235 -11.47 39.77 -7.65
N GLN A 236 -10.14 39.82 -7.84
CA GLN A 236 -9.40 41.06 -8.13
C GLN A 236 -9.42 41.46 -9.63
N TYR A 237 -9.94 40.61 -10.51
CA TYR A 237 -10.02 40.86 -11.95
C TYR A 237 -11.47 41.08 -12.45
N LEU A 238 -12.43 41.23 -11.56
CA LEU A 238 -13.82 41.65 -11.85
C LEU A 238 -14.09 43.07 -11.31
#